data_24f3fb8d20d41364debaa58a07a1afca
#
_entry.id   24f3fb8d20d41364debaa58a07a1afca
#
_cell.length_a   1.000
_cell.length_b   1.000
_cell.length_c   1.000
_cell.angle_alpha   90.00
_cell.angle_beta   90.00
_cell.angle_gamma   90.00
#
_symmetry.space_group_name_H-M   'P 1'
#
loop_
_entity.id
_entity.type
_entity.pdbx_description
1 polymer ?
#
loop_
_entity_poly.entity_id
_entity_poly.type
_entity_poly.pdbx_seq_one_letter_code
_entity_poly.pdbx_strand_id
1 'polypeptide(L)'
;MSKIITCEQVSNGHPDKICDQIADAIVTDILQHDRNARVAIECLLKKSQLFIAGEVTTDYRPNYQQIVHDVFNRIGAEKLGWNLTELLRIGILVDKQSPDIAMGVDKGGAGDQGIMYGYATNETAEQMPIPYMVATKFLQLLKAHPSKMFRADAKAQVSYDYDTGRITTFLCSVQHSPDVEVSDFRHIIESMMVLAACEYGLDGDFTKLVNPTGRFVLGGSYADCGVTGRKLACDTYGGIGRMGGGALSGKDPTKVDRSAAYMARKIAKDIVQAGYADKCEVQLAYAIGVIQPVGVSVECFGTEHEDIEFIQAYVHDSYDLTPQGIIKRLGLLDVDYNKVSAYGHFGKAGLPWED
;
A
#
# COMPACT_ATOMS: atom_id res chain seq x y z
N MET A 1 3.22 25.12 19.67
CA MET A 1 2.22 24.62 18.71
C MET A 1 2.14 23.13 18.91
N SER A 2 0.94 22.55 19.07
CA SER A 2 0.80 21.10 19.19
C SER A 2 1.27 20.37 17.93
N LYS A 3 1.84 19.18 18.10
CA LYS A 3 2.37 18.36 17.01
C LYS A 3 1.24 17.56 16.38
N ILE A 4 0.40 18.21 15.57
CA ILE A 4 -0.68 17.54 14.83
C ILE A 4 -0.11 16.97 13.53
N ILE A 5 -0.27 15.67 13.33
CA ILE A 5 0.08 14.97 12.09
C ILE A 5 -1.17 14.31 11.52
N THR A 6 -1.29 14.33 10.21
CA THR A 6 -2.46 13.80 9.50
C THR A 6 -2.05 12.63 8.60
N CYS A 7 -2.76 11.53 8.72
CA CYS A 7 -2.62 10.37 7.83
C CYS A 7 -3.84 10.20 6.95
N GLU A 8 -3.61 9.67 5.75
CA GLU A 8 -4.68 9.32 4.82
C GLU A 8 -4.65 7.85 4.42
N GLN A 9 -5.81 7.34 4.06
CA GLN A 9 -5.99 6.02 3.47
C GLN A 9 -7.15 6.06 2.47
N VAL A 10 -7.11 5.17 1.47
CA VAL A 10 -8.19 5.01 0.49
C VAL A 10 -8.73 3.59 0.47
N SER A 11 -9.99 3.44 0.08
CA SER A 11 -10.63 2.13 -0.03
C SER A 11 -10.04 1.29 -1.16
N ASN A 12 -10.30 0.00 -1.12
CA ASN A 12 -9.93 -0.93 -2.19
C ASN A 12 -10.66 -0.67 -3.51
N GLY A 13 -11.75 0.10 -3.50
CA GLY A 13 -12.50 0.53 -4.69
C GLY A 13 -12.12 1.90 -5.21
N HIS A 14 -11.13 2.59 -4.61
CA HIS A 14 -10.56 3.80 -5.19
C HIS A 14 -9.88 3.46 -6.55
N PRO A 15 -10.04 4.30 -7.61
CA PRO A 15 -9.55 3.95 -8.95
C PRO A 15 -8.07 3.59 -9.02
N ASP A 16 -7.19 4.33 -8.35
CA ASP A 16 -5.77 3.99 -8.29
C ASP A 16 -5.54 2.63 -7.61
N LYS A 17 -6.29 2.33 -6.53
CA LYS A 17 -6.16 1.04 -5.84
C LYS A 17 -6.76 -0.13 -6.61
N ILE A 18 -7.73 0.10 -7.47
CA ILE A 18 -8.19 -0.92 -8.43
C ILE A 18 -7.04 -1.26 -9.39
N CYS A 19 -6.33 -0.26 -9.92
CA CYS A 19 -5.18 -0.46 -10.80
C CYS A 19 -4.05 -1.23 -10.10
N ASP A 20 -3.71 -0.86 -8.86
CA ASP A 20 -2.71 -1.57 -8.06
C ASP A 20 -3.08 -3.03 -7.83
N GLN A 21 -4.35 -3.32 -7.49
CA GLN A 21 -4.83 -4.67 -7.27
C GLN A 21 -4.82 -5.52 -8.55
N ILE A 22 -5.12 -4.93 -9.71
CA ILE A 22 -5.03 -5.61 -11.00
C ILE A 22 -3.57 -5.92 -11.34
N ALA A 23 -2.68 -4.95 -11.20
CA ALA A 23 -1.26 -5.11 -11.47
C ALA A 23 -0.63 -6.21 -10.58
N ASP A 24 -0.95 -6.22 -9.28
CA ASP A 24 -0.47 -7.24 -8.34
C ASP A 24 -1.11 -8.63 -8.56
N ALA A 25 -2.35 -8.69 -9.03
CA ALA A 25 -2.97 -9.95 -9.41
C ALA A 25 -2.26 -10.58 -10.62
N ILE A 26 -1.85 -9.75 -11.60
CA ILE A 26 -1.08 -10.21 -12.76
C ILE A 26 0.31 -10.72 -12.31
N VAL A 27 1.00 -10.00 -11.42
CA VAL A 27 2.28 -10.46 -10.85
C VAL A 27 2.11 -11.80 -10.15
N THR A 28 1.08 -11.95 -9.33
CA THR A 28 0.80 -13.19 -8.59
C THR A 28 0.56 -14.35 -9.53
N ASP A 29 -0.32 -14.19 -10.52
CA ASP A 29 -0.65 -15.22 -11.50
C ASP A 29 0.60 -15.68 -12.27
N ILE A 30 1.41 -14.74 -12.73
CA ILE A 30 2.63 -15.06 -13.48
C ILE A 30 3.63 -15.81 -12.59
N LEU A 31 3.91 -15.33 -11.38
CA LEU A 31 4.90 -15.94 -10.49
C LEU A 31 4.51 -17.34 -9.99
N GLN A 32 3.21 -17.64 -9.91
CA GLN A 32 2.71 -18.98 -9.60
C GLN A 32 3.01 -20.00 -10.71
N HIS A 33 3.13 -19.55 -11.96
CA HIS A 33 3.41 -20.40 -13.13
C HIS A 33 4.87 -20.34 -13.58
N ASP A 34 5.54 -19.22 -13.37
CA ASP A 34 6.94 -19.00 -13.72
C ASP A 34 7.65 -18.14 -12.68
N ARG A 35 8.37 -18.79 -11.77
CA ARG A 35 9.13 -18.12 -10.68
C ARG A 35 10.28 -17.25 -11.17
N ASN A 36 10.74 -17.46 -12.41
CA ASN A 36 11.83 -16.69 -13.01
C ASN A 36 11.34 -15.53 -13.86
N ALA A 37 10.03 -15.34 -13.96
CA ALA A 37 9.44 -14.26 -14.73
C ALA A 37 9.96 -12.88 -14.29
N ARG A 38 10.03 -11.95 -15.25
CA ARG A 38 10.25 -10.54 -15.00
C ARG A 38 8.98 -9.80 -15.34
N VAL A 39 8.46 -9.04 -14.39
CA VAL A 39 7.15 -8.39 -14.50
C VAL A 39 7.26 -6.94 -14.03
N ALA A 40 6.86 -6.03 -14.90
CA ALA A 40 6.65 -4.63 -14.60
C ALA A 40 5.37 -4.20 -15.32
N ILE A 41 4.24 -4.24 -14.62
CA ILE A 41 2.91 -3.96 -15.16
C ILE A 41 2.34 -2.71 -14.53
N GLU A 42 1.80 -1.85 -15.37
CA GLU A 42 1.05 -0.66 -15.01
C GLU A 42 -0.35 -0.71 -15.61
N CYS A 43 -1.30 -0.16 -14.88
CA CYS A 43 -2.70 -0.10 -15.27
C CYS A 43 -3.18 1.35 -15.27
N LEU A 44 -4.03 1.69 -16.23
CA LEU A 44 -4.77 2.94 -16.28
C LEU A 44 -6.25 2.62 -16.45
N LEU A 45 -7.09 3.08 -15.53
CA LEU A 45 -8.54 2.87 -15.56
C LEU A 45 -9.28 4.20 -15.60
N LYS A 46 -10.01 4.45 -16.69
CA LYS A 46 -10.90 5.61 -16.81
C LYS A 46 -12.23 5.18 -17.39
N LYS A 47 -13.33 5.51 -16.65
CA LYS A 47 -14.67 4.99 -16.97
C LYS A 47 -14.62 3.45 -17.06
N SER A 48 -15.06 2.90 -18.18
CA SER A 48 -15.01 1.47 -18.50
C SER A 48 -13.85 1.07 -19.44
N GLN A 49 -12.82 1.92 -19.55
CA GLN A 49 -11.62 1.62 -20.32
C GLN A 49 -10.47 1.31 -19.37
N LEU A 50 -9.94 0.10 -19.45
CA LEU A 50 -8.75 -0.33 -18.74
C LEU A 50 -7.63 -0.56 -19.75
N PHE A 51 -6.48 0.07 -19.53
CA PHE A 51 -5.24 -0.22 -20.24
C PHE A 51 -4.28 -0.93 -19.30
N ILE A 52 -3.75 -2.05 -19.76
CA ILE A 52 -2.67 -2.81 -19.09
C ILE A 52 -1.45 -2.67 -19.99
N ALA A 53 -0.39 -2.08 -19.47
CA ALA A 53 0.83 -1.82 -20.20
C ALA A 53 2.05 -2.21 -19.36
N GLY A 54 3.18 -2.44 -20.02
CA GLY A 54 4.44 -2.72 -19.35
C GLY A 54 5.26 -3.82 -20.01
N GLU A 55 6.19 -4.39 -19.26
CA GLU A 55 7.10 -5.43 -19.73
C GLU A 55 6.93 -6.72 -18.93
N VAL A 56 6.78 -7.83 -19.65
CA VAL A 56 6.71 -9.17 -19.08
C VAL A 56 7.60 -10.13 -19.87
N THR A 57 8.56 -10.74 -19.17
CA THR A 57 9.36 -11.83 -19.72
C THR A 57 9.00 -13.11 -19.00
N THR A 58 8.26 -13.99 -19.68
CA THR A 58 7.82 -15.31 -19.20
C THR A 58 7.45 -16.20 -20.38
N ASP A 59 7.44 -17.50 -20.18
CA ASP A 59 6.87 -18.48 -21.14
C ASP A 59 5.37 -18.73 -20.86
N TYR A 60 4.86 -18.26 -19.73
CA TYR A 60 3.45 -18.37 -19.38
C TYR A 60 2.60 -17.30 -20.11
N ARG A 61 1.35 -17.60 -20.36
CA ARG A 61 0.39 -16.67 -20.98
C ARG A 61 -0.76 -16.38 -20.01
N PRO A 62 -0.72 -15.27 -19.26
CA PRO A 62 -1.77 -14.92 -18.32
C PRO A 62 -3.09 -14.58 -19.02
N ASN A 63 -4.20 -14.98 -18.41
CA ASN A 63 -5.52 -14.57 -18.86
C ASN A 63 -5.89 -13.23 -18.20
N TYR A 64 -5.43 -12.13 -18.77
CA TYR A 64 -5.65 -10.78 -18.24
C TYR A 64 -7.14 -10.46 -18.01
N GLN A 65 -8.04 -10.93 -18.87
CA GLN A 65 -9.48 -10.69 -18.72
C GLN A 65 -10.02 -11.35 -17.46
N GLN A 66 -9.69 -12.63 -17.26
CA GLN A 66 -10.13 -13.36 -16.07
C GLN A 66 -9.57 -12.74 -14.80
N ILE A 67 -8.28 -12.40 -14.78
CA ILE A 67 -7.62 -11.74 -13.62
C ILE A 67 -8.34 -10.45 -13.24
N VAL A 68 -8.68 -9.61 -14.22
CA VAL A 68 -9.40 -8.35 -13.97
C VAL A 68 -10.79 -8.60 -13.40
N HIS A 69 -11.53 -9.58 -13.95
CA HIS A 69 -12.85 -9.94 -13.43
C HIS A 69 -12.77 -10.46 -11.99
N ASP A 70 -11.76 -11.26 -11.66
CA ASP A 70 -11.57 -11.79 -10.30
C ASP A 70 -11.24 -10.66 -9.31
N VAL A 71 -10.44 -9.66 -9.70
CA VAL A 71 -10.19 -8.46 -8.90
C VAL A 71 -11.48 -7.68 -8.66
N PHE A 72 -12.29 -7.45 -9.68
CA PHE A 72 -13.56 -6.72 -9.53
C PHE A 72 -14.53 -7.45 -8.62
N ASN A 73 -14.63 -8.78 -8.72
CA ASN A 73 -15.45 -9.61 -7.84
C ASN A 73 -14.97 -9.51 -6.37
N ARG A 74 -13.67 -9.54 -6.13
CA ARG A 74 -13.06 -9.41 -4.80
C ARG A 74 -13.30 -8.01 -4.18
N ILE A 75 -13.29 -6.96 -5.00
CA ILE A 75 -13.66 -5.61 -4.55
C ILE A 75 -15.15 -5.53 -4.22
N GLY A 76 -16.00 -6.24 -4.92
CA GLY A 76 -17.46 -6.20 -4.89
C GLY A 76 -17.98 -5.51 -6.15
N ALA A 77 -18.17 -6.30 -7.19
CA ALA A 77 -18.56 -5.80 -8.53
C ALA A 77 -19.82 -4.92 -8.49
N GLU A 78 -20.78 -5.29 -7.64
CA GLU A 78 -22.03 -4.54 -7.45
C GLU A 78 -21.83 -3.16 -6.78
N LYS A 79 -20.75 -2.99 -6.01
CA LYS A 79 -20.39 -1.73 -5.35
C LYS A 79 -19.57 -0.79 -6.23
N LEU A 80 -18.97 -1.29 -7.31
CA LEU A 80 -18.21 -0.45 -8.26
C LEU A 80 -19.09 0.53 -9.03
N GLY A 81 -20.37 0.18 -9.22
CA GLY A 81 -21.37 1.02 -9.86
C GLY A 81 -21.19 1.15 -11.39
N TRP A 82 -22.11 1.85 -12.03
CA TRP A 82 -22.07 2.23 -13.46
C TRP A 82 -21.93 1.06 -14.43
N ASN A 83 -22.35 -0.17 -14.05
CA ASN A 83 -22.17 -1.39 -14.84
C ASN A 83 -20.73 -1.54 -15.34
N LEU A 84 -19.75 -1.16 -14.51
CA LEU A 84 -18.35 -1.13 -14.89
C LEU A 84 -17.88 -2.48 -15.46
N THR A 85 -18.28 -3.58 -14.80
CA THR A 85 -17.91 -4.94 -15.22
C THR A 85 -18.51 -5.36 -16.56
N GLU A 86 -19.72 -4.94 -16.87
CA GLU A 86 -20.41 -5.25 -18.12
C GLU A 86 -19.90 -4.44 -19.32
N LEU A 87 -19.51 -3.18 -19.05
CA LEU A 87 -19.07 -2.23 -20.07
C LEU A 87 -17.55 -2.23 -20.27
N LEU A 88 -16.82 -3.01 -19.46
CA LEU A 88 -15.36 -3.00 -19.43
C LEU A 88 -14.76 -3.37 -20.80
N ARG A 89 -13.82 -2.53 -21.24
CA ARG A 89 -12.96 -2.79 -22.39
C ARG A 89 -11.52 -2.77 -21.94
N ILE A 90 -10.76 -3.81 -22.27
CA ILE A 90 -9.38 -3.99 -21.87
C ILE A 90 -8.47 -3.86 -23.09
N GLY A 91 -7.60 -2.84 -23.09
CA GLY A 91 -6.49 -2.71 -24.00
C GLY A 91 -5.24 -3.28 -23.36
N ILE A 92 -4.49 -4.11 -24.09
CA ILE A 92 -3.26 -4.75 -23.59
C ILE A 92 -2.10 -4.32 -24.48
N LEU A 93 -1.07 -3.72 -23.87
CA LEU A 93 0.17 -3.31 -24.50
C LEU A 93 1.34 -3.75 -23.62
N VAL A 94 1.69 -5.04 -23.75
CA VAL A 94 2.72 -5.69 -22.93
C VAL A 94 3.78 -6.27 -23.85
N ASP A 95 5.02 -5.81 -23.67
CA ASP A 95 6.19 -6.21 -24.43
C ASP A 95 7.14 -7.08 -23.56
N LYS A 96 8.21 -7.60 -24.16
CA LYS A 96 9.30 -8.24 -23.40
C LYS A 96 10.23 -7.17 -22.81
N GLN A 97 10.80 -7.46 -21.63
CA GLN A 97 11.80 -6.58 -21.01
C GLN A 97 13.00 -6.36 -21.94
N SER A 98 13.52 -5.12 -21.95
CA SER A 98 14.72 -4.77 -22.69
C SER A 98 15.92 -5.65 -22.31
N PRO A 99 16.67 -6.18 -23.29
CA PRO A 99 17.90 -6.93 -23.03
C PRO A 99 18.96 -6.12 -22.25
N ASP A 100 18.98 -4.81 -22.42
CA ASP A 100 19.96 -3.93 -21.74
C ASP A 100 19.74 -3.87 -20.24
N ILE A 101 18.48 -3.87 -19.79
CA ILE A 101 18.12 -3.93 -18.37
C ILE A 101 18.44 -5.31 -17.80
N ALA A 102 18.18 -6.38 -18.56
CA ALA A 102 18.43 -7.75 -18.13
C ALA A 102 19.91 -8.00 -17.80
N MET A 103 20.87 -7.39 -18.51
CA MET A 103 22.31 -7.57 -18.28
C MET A 103 22.77 -7.20 -16.87
N GLY A 104 22.16 -6.21 -16.22
CA GLY A 104 22.50 -5.81 -14.84
C GLY A 104 21.87 -6.75 -13.81
N VAL A 105 20.62 -7.14 -14.02
CA VAL A 105 19.85 -8.01 -13.12
C VAL A 105 20.36 -9.44 -13.13
N ASP A 106 20.73 -9.98 -14.29
CA ASP A 106 21.21 -11.38 -14.45
C ASP A 106 22.53 -11.62 -13.72
N LYS A 107 23.29 -10.57 -13.41
CA LYS A 107 24.50 -10.64 -12.58
C LYS A 107 24.24 -10.46 -11.09
N GLY A 108 22.97 -10.38 -10.67
CA GLY A 108 22.54 -10.20 -9.28
C GLY A 108 22.54 -8.75 -8.79
N GLY A 109 22.77 -7.79 -9.66
CA GLY A 109 22.69 -6.36 -9.34
C GLY A 109 21.26 -5.83 -9.33
N ALA A 110 21.08 -4.63 -8.78
CA ALA A 110 19.80 -3.93 -8.84
C ALA A 110 19.42 -3.58 -10.29
N GLY A 111 18.13 -3.77 -10.64
CA GLY A 111 17.62 -3.46 -11.98
C GLY A 111 17.39 -1.98 -12.25
N ASP A 112 17.45 -1.17 -11.20
CA ASP A 112 17.26 0.29 -11.27
C ASP A 112 18.02 0.97 -10.13
N GLN A 113 18.15 2.29 -10.23
CA GLN A 113 18.55 3.15 -9.12
C GLN A 113 17.32 3.54 -8.31
N GLY A 114 17.49 3.82 -7.01
CA GLY A 114 16.40 4.32 -6.19
C GLY A 114 16.71 4.38 -4.71
N ILE A 115 15.81 5.03 -3.97
CA ILE A 115 15.82 5.08 -2.52
C ILE A 115 14.50 4.51 -2.00
N MET A 116 14.59 3.59 -1.05
CA MET A 116 13.45 2.92 -0.44
C MET A 116 13.48 3.15 1.07
N TYR A 117 12.31 3.30 1.67
CA TYR A 117 12.17 3.57 3.10
C TYR A 117 11.32 2.52 3.77
N GLY A 118 11.70 2.18 4.99
CA GLY A 118 10.90 1.43 5.94
C GLY A 118 10.73 2.23 7.21
N TYR A 119 9.55 2.16 7.83
CA TYR A 119 9.26 2.84 9.10
C TYR A 119 8.54 1.89 10.05
N ALA A 120 8.82 2.03 11.34
CA ALA A 120 8.09 1.35 12.41
C ALA A 120 8.01 2.25 13.63
N THR A 121 6.98 2.03 14.45
CA THR A 121 6.76 2.73 15.72
C THR A 121 6.07 1.79 16.70
N ASN A 122 6.32 1.93 17.99
CA ASN A 122 5.66 1.13 19.03
C ASN A 122 4.23 1.59 19.38
N GLU A 123 3.66 2.48 18.59
CA GLU A 123 2.34 3.10 18.84
C GLU A 123 1.18 2.09 18.79
N THR A 124 1.29 1.04 17.96
CA THR A 124 0.27 0.00 17.80
C THR A 124 0.91 -1.39 17.81
N ALA A 125 0.11 -2.42 17.99
CA ALA A 125 0.56 -3.83 17.93
C ALA A 125 1.16 -4.18 16.55
N GLU A 126 0.66 -3.57 15.49
CA GLU A 126 1.16 -3.69 14.13
C GLU A 126 2.46 -2.92 13.89
N GLN A 127 2.92 -2.16 14.89
CA GLN A 127 4.08 -1.25 14.81
C GLN A 127 3.94 -0.23 13.68
N MET A 128 2.72 0.29 13.53
CA MET A 128 2.30 1.30 12.57
C MET A 128 1.79 2.55 13.28
N PRO A 129 1.78 3.72 12.61
CA PRO A 129 1.22 4.93 13.19
C PRO A 129 -0.27 4.81 13.52
N ILE A 130 -0.68 5.25 14.71
CA ILE A 130 -2.09 5.22 15.15
C ILE A 130 -3.05 5.84 14.13
N PRO A 131 -2.85 7.09 13.64
CA PRO A 131 -3.82 7.70 12.73
C PRO A 131 -3.96 6.96 11.40
N TYR A 132 -2.90 6.32 10.92
CA TYR A 132 -2.96 5.48 9.72
C TYR A 132 -3.78 4.22 9.96
N MET A 133 -3.58 3.55 11.09
CA MET A 133 -4.31 2.33 11.42
C MET A 133 -5.80 2.62 11.66
N VAL A 134 -6.13 3.73 12.32
CA VAL A 134 -7.53 4.17 12.49
C VAL A 134 -8.21 4.44 11.14
N ALA A 135 -7.54 5.15 10.23
CA ALA A 135 -8.08 5.39 8.88
C ALA A 135 -8.28 4.08 8.10
N THR A 136 -7.31 3.17 8.20
CA THR A 136 -7.37 1.84 7.58
C THR A 136 -8.53 1.01 8.14
N LYS A 137 -8.66 0.95 9.47
CA LYS A 137 -9.74 0.22 10.14
C LYS A 137 -11.12 0.74 9.76
N PHE A 138 -11.29 2.05 9.73
CA PHE A 138 -12.55 2.66 9.28
C PHE A 138 -12.94 2.18 7.88
N LEU A 139 -12.02 2.20 6.91
CA LEU A 139 -12.32 1.77 5.53
C LEU A 139 -12.60 0.27 5.43
N GLN A 140 -11.98 -0.55 6.28
CA GLN A 140 -12.29 -1.98 6.38
C GLN A 140 -13.70 -2.21 6.93
N LEU A 141 -14.11 -1.47 7.98
CA LEU A 141 -15.47 -1.50 8.52
C LEU A 141 -16.50 -1.07 7.47
N LEU A 142 -16.20 0.00 6.72
CA LEU A 142 -17.05 0.48 5.63
C LEU A 142 -17.22 -0.59 4.53
N LYS A 143 -16.13 -1.26 4.14
CA LYS A 143 -16.20 -2.35 3.15
C LYS A 143 -17.05 -3.52 3.64
N ALA A 144 -16.89 -3.90 4.89
CA ALA A 144 -17.61 -5.01 5.50
C ALA A 144 -19.11 -4.70 5.74
N HIS A 145 -19.50 -3.44 5.71
CA HIS A 145 -20.88 -3.04 5.96
C HIS A 145 -21.83 -3.57 4.86
N PRO A 146 -22.92 -4.25 5.24
CA PRO A 146 -23.80 -4.94 4.29
C PRO A 146 -24.69 -4.01 3.46
N SER A 147 -24.79 -2.74 3.84
CA SER A 147 -25.70 -1.80 3.18
C SER A 147 -25.28 -1.52 1.74
N LYS A 148 -26.26 -1.51 0.86
CA LYS A 148 -26.12 -1.09 -0.55
C LYS A 148 -26.06 0.44 -0.72
N MET A 149 -26.24 1.21 0.35
CA MET A 149 -26.09 2.67 0.32
C MET A 149 -24.67 3.08 -0.03
N PHE A 150 -23.66 2.32 0.43
CA PHE A 150 -22.24 2.63 0.20
C PHE A 150 -21.73 1.95 -1.07
N ARG A 151 -21.00 2.73 -1.86
CA ARG A 151 -20.26 2.27 -3.03
C ARG A 151 -18.79 1.98 -2.65
N ALA A 152 -18.00 1.54 -3.63
CA ALA A 152 -16.65 1.05 -3.37
C ALA A 152 -15.62 2.17 -3.14
N ASP A 153 -15.82 3.36 -3.72
CA ASP A 153 -14.86 4.46 -3.62
C ASP A 153 -15.02 5.24 -2.33
N ALA A 154 -13.95 5.33 -1.57
CA ALA A 154 -13.91 6.11 -0.33
C ALA A 154 -12.48 6.54 0.02
N LYS A 155 -12.39 7.64 0.77
CA LYS A 155 -11.15 8.16 1.37
C LYS A 155 -11.39 8.45 2.84
N ALA A 156 -10.36 8.23 3.66
CA ALA A 156 -10.33 8.57 5.07
C ALA A 156 -9.06 9.36 5.39
N GLN A 157 -9.18 10.34 6.29
CA GLN A 157 -8.08 11.16 6.76
C GLN A 157 -8.26 11.41 8.26
N VAL A 158 -7.20 11.12 9.04
CA VAL A 158 -7.20 11.26 10.50
C VAL A 158 -6.08 12.20 10.92
N SER A 159 -6.43 13.28 11.57
CA SER A 159 -5.50 14.22 12.21
C SER A 159 -5.36 13.89 13.69
N TYR A 160 -4.14 13.59 14.10
CA TYR A 160 -3.81 13.14 15.45
C TYR A 160 -2.82 14.10 16.09
N ASP A 161 -3.12 14.53 17.30
CA ASP A 161 -2.26 15.38 18.11
C ASP A 161 -1.39 14.51 19.01
N TYR A 162 -0.10 14.43 18.69
CA TYR A 162 0.88 13.63 19.42
C TYR A 162 1.22 14.17 20.81
N ASP A 163 0.95 15.46 21.08
CA ASP A 163 1.19 16.04 22.40
C ASP A 163 0.09 15.66 23.39
N THR A 164 -1.15 15.52 22.91
CA THR A 164 -2.31 15.17 23.75
C THR A 164 -2.74 13.71 23.63
N GLY A 165 -2.23 12.99 22.62
CA GLY A 165 -2.62 11.59 22.36
C GLY A 165 -4.05 11.45 21.84
N ARG A 166 -4.61 12.44 21.10
CA ARG A 166 -6.02 12.46 20.70
C ARG A 166 -6.20 12.72 19.21
N ILE A 167 -7.25 12.15 18.64
CA ILE A 167 -7.72 12.56 17.33
C ILE A 167 -8.35 13.96 17.47
N THR A 168 -7.96 14.87 16.57
CA THR A 168 -8.57 16.21 16.48
C THR A 168 -9.66 16.26 15.42
N THR A 169 -9.42 15.63 14.29
CA THR A 169 -10.36 15.61 13.16
C THR A 169 -10.31 14.26 12.45
N PHE A 170 -11.48 13.73 12.13
CA PHE A 170 -11.65 12.58 11.27
C PHE A 170 -12.53 12.96 10.08
N LEU A 171 -11.94 13.01 8.89
CA LEU A 171 -12.60 13.28 7.62
C LEU A 171 -12.81 11.97 6.85
N CYS A 172 -13.98 11.77 6.26
CA CYS A 172 -14.18 10.79 5.22
C CYS A 172 -14.98 11.35 4.04
N SER A 173 -14.69 10.81 2.86
CA SER A 173 -15.48 10.95 1.65
C SER A 173 -15.90 9.56 1.20
N VAL A 174 -17.19 9.25 1.22
CA VAL A 174 -17.76 7.92 0.94
C VAL A 174 -18.71 8.03 -0.22
N GLN A 175 -18.44 7.31 -1.30
CA GLN A 175 -19.34 7.21 -2.44
C GLN A 175 -20.64 6.49 -2.02
N HIS A 176 -21.78 7.05 -2.42
CA HIS A 176 -23.08 6.51 -2.03
C HIS A 176 -24.04 6.36 -3.21
N SER A 177 -25.11 5.58 -3.01
CA SER A 177 -26.19 5.42 -3.99
C SER A 177 -26.88 6.77 -4.28
N PRO A 178 -27.37 7.01 -5.51
CA PRO A 178 -28.12 8.21 -5.83
C PRO A 178 -29.46 8.34 -5.10
N ASP A 179 -29.96 7.24 -4.53
CA ASP A 179 -31.26 7.15 -3.89
C ASP A 179 -31.25 7.53 -2.39
N VAL A 180 -30.07 7.92 -1.86
CA VAL A 180 -29.91 8.30 -0.45
C VAL A 180 -29.19 9.63 -0.32
N GLU A 181 -29.55 10.38 0.71
CA GLU A 181 -28.89 11.62 1.09
C GLU A 181 -27.87 11.37 2.21
N VAL A 182 -26.89 12.27 2.38
CA VAL A 182 -25.86 12.14 3.43
C VAL A 182 -26.47 12.09 4.84
N SER A 183 -27.59 12.79 5.07
CA SER A 183 -28.35 12.74 6.33
C SER A 183 -28.79 11.34 6.72
N ASP A 184 -29.09 10.47 5.73
CA ASP A 184 -29.64 9.13 5.98
C ASP A 184 -28.59 8.19 6.58
N PHE A 185 -27.33 8.40 6.26
CA PHE A 185 -26.23 7.51 6.68
C PHE A 185 -25.13 8.18 7.52
N ARG A 186 -25.16 9.49 7.72
CA ARG A 186 -24.15 10.22 8.50
C ARG A 186 -23.86 9.56 9.84
N HIS A 187 -24.91 9.24 10.61
CA HIS A 187 -24.78 8.62 11.93
C HIS A 187 -24.12 7.23 11.88
N ILE A 188 -24.31 6.47 10.79
CA ILE A 188 -23.67 5.15 10.59
C ILE A 188 -22.16 5.36 10.41
N ILE A 189 -21.79 6.31 9.56
CA ILE A 189 -20.37 6.63 9.30
C ILE A 189 -19.69 7.17 10.57
N GLU A 190 -20.33 8.08 11.28
CA GLU A 190 -19.81 8.63 12.55
C GLU A 190 -19.61 7.53 13.61
N SER A 191 -20.52 6.56 13.68
CA SER A 191 -20.38 5.39 14.55
C SER A 191 -19.19 4.51 14.15
N MET A 192 -18.96 4.31 12.84
CA MET A 192 -17.79 3.57 12.35
C MET A 192 -16.47 4.31 12.64
N MET A 193 -16.45 5.67 12.57
CA MET A 193 -15.28 6.45 12.97
C MET A 193 -14.94 6.23 14.43
N VAL A 194 -15.95 6.27 15.31
CA VAL A 194 -15.75 6.01 16.75
C VAL A 194 -15.29 4.57 16.99
N LEU A 195 -15.91 3.58 16.35
CA LEU A 195 -15.48 2.17 16.46
C LEU A 195 -14.03 1.98 16.03
N ALA A 196 -13.62 2.61 14.92
CA ALA A 196 -12.25 2.54 14.44
C ALA A 196 -11.26 3.19 15.43
N ALA A 197 -11.62 4.30 16.06
CA ALA A 197 -10.80 4.96 17.07
C ALA A 197 -10.71 4.12 18.36
N CYS A 198 -11.83 3.59 18.85
CA CYS A 198 -11.89 2.75 20.05
C CYS A 198 -11.03 1.49 19.94
N GLU A 199 -10.86 0.92 18.74
CA GLU A 199 -9.99 -0.26 18.53
C GLU A 199 -8.54 0.01 18.92
N TYR A 200 -8.11 1.28 18.79
CA TYR A 200 -6.77 1.74 19.17
C TYR A 200 -6.75 2.50 20.51
N GLY A 201 -7.77 2.28 21.35
CA GLY A 201 -7.84 2.87 22.70
C GLY A 201 -8.15 4.36 22.76
N LEU A 202 -8.64 4.93 21.65
CA LEU A 202 -8.97 6.36 21.55
C LEU A 202 -10.47 6.58 21.81
N ASP A 203 -10.82 7.76 22.32
CA ASP A 203 -12.21 8.16 22.51
C ASP A 203 -12.88 8.62 21.20
N GLY A 204 -14.18 8.90 21.26
CA GLY A 204 -14.98 9.41 20.14
C GLY A 204 -15.15 10.91 20.09
N ASP A 205 -14.43 11.65 20.95
CA ASP A 205 -14.53 13.11 21.07
C ASP A 205 -13.57 13.83 20.11
N PHE A 206 -13.98 13.91 18.85
CA PHE A 206 -13.25 14.60 17.78
C PHE A 206 -14.20 15.17 16.74
N THR A 207 -13.74 16.12 15.94
CA THR A 207 -14.51 16.67 14.83
C THR A 207 -14.69 15.61 13.72
N LYS A 208 -15.95 15.26 13.42
CA LYS A 208 -16.34 14.30 12.38
C LYS A 208 -16.79 15.03 11.13
N LEU A 209 -16.09 14.81 10.02
CA LEU A 209 -16.42 15.40 8.72
C LEU A 209 -16.80 14.30 7.74
N VAL A 210 -18.09 14.13 7.49
CA VAL A 210 -18.67 13.12 6.59
C VAL A 210 -19.16 13.79 5.33
N ASN A 211 -18.55 13.50 4.18
CA ASN A 211 -18.88 14.08 2.88
C ASN A 211 -19.15 15.59 2.98
N PRO A 212 -18.17 16.41 3.39
CA PRO A 212 -18.39 17.83 3.70
C PRO A 212 -18.90 18.64 2.51
N THR A 213 -18.69 18.18 1.28
CA THR A 213 -19.26 18.76 0.06
C THR A 213 -20.70 18.35 -0.20
N GLY A 214 -21.26 17.45 0.64
CA GLY A 214 -22.59 16.88 0.53
C GLY A 214 -22.62 15.61 -0.32
N ARG A 215 -22.96 15.73 -1.59
CA ARG A 215 -23.20 14.60 -2.49
C ARG A 215 -21.92 14.01 -3.07
N PHE A 216 -21.77 12.66 -2.95
CA PHE A 216 -20.69 11.90 -3.61
C PHE A 216 -21.25 10.63 -4.27
N VAL A 217 -22.00 10.81 -5.35
CA VAL A 217 -22.62 9.72 -6.13
C VAL A 217 -21.73 9.32 -7.31
N LEU A 218 -21.23 10.31 -8.06
CA LEU A 218 -20.27 10.06 -9.14
C LEU A 218 -18.88 9.84 -8.54
N GLY A 219 -18.41 8.61 -8.52
CA GLY A 219 -17.13 8.20 -7.95
C GLY A 219 -16.45 7.13 -8.81
N GLY A 220 -15.38 6.54 -8.27
CA GLY A 220 -14.60 5.51 -8.94
C GLY A 220 -14.00 5.99 -10.26
N SER A 221 -13.78 5.09 -11.19
CA SER A 221 -13.17 5.37 -12.50
C SER A 221 -13.98 6.33 -13.39
N TYR A 222 -15.25 6.54 -13.09
CA TYR A 222 -16.08 7.52 -13.80
C TYR A 222 -15.79 8.96 -13.39
N ALA A 223 -15.47 9.19 -12.12
CA ALA A 223 -15.09 10.51 -11.60
C ALA A 223 -13.60 10.80 -11.83
N ASP A 224 -12.73 9.85 -11.48
CA ASP A 224 -11.28 10.02 -11.47
C ASP A 224 -10.57 8.96 -12.33
N CYS A 225 -9.36 9.23 -12.76
CA CYS A 225 -8.52 8.32 -13.52
C CYS A 225 -7.63 7.53 -12.56
N GLY A 226 -7.81 6.21 -12.50
CA GLY A 226 -6.94 5.32 -11.76
C GLY A 226 -5.65 5.04 -12.53
N VAL A 227 -4.53 5.03 -11.82
CA VAL A 227 -3.22 4.63 -12.34
C VAL A 227 -2.44 3.91 -11.24
N THR A 228 -1.74 2.84 -11.60
CA THR A 228 -0.86 2.08 -10.68
C THR A 228 0.19 3.01 -10.06
N GLY A 229 0.45 2.85 -8.75
CA GLY A 229 1.52 3.54 -8.05
C GLY A 229 1.27 5.01 -7.72
N ARG A 230 0.00 5.48 -7.76
CA ARG A 230 -0.35 6.87 -7.42
C ARG A 230 -0.83 7.07 -5.98
N LYS A 231 -0.75 6.05 -5.13
CA LYS A 231 -1.19 6.11 -3.72
C LYS A 231 -0.10 5.65 -2.75
N LEU A 232 1.17 6.04 -3.02
CA LEU A 232 2.33 5.58 -2.26
C LEU A 232 2.25 5.95 -0.76
N ALA A 233 1.67 7.08 -0.39
CA ALA A 233 1.43 7.41 1.01
C ALA A 233 0.48 6.40 1.67
N CYS A 234 -0.63 6.05 1.00
CA CYS A 234 -1.58 5.05 1.47
C CYS A 234 -0.97 3.63 1.47
N ASP A 235 -0.07 3.34 0.53
CA ASP A 235 0.62 2.06 0.43
C ASP A 235 1.61 1.83 1.56
N THR A 236 2.15 2.89 2.14
CA THR A 236 3.20 2.85 3.15
C THR A 236 2.69 3.25 4.53
N TYR A 237 2.87 4.49 4.97
CA TYR A 237 2.65 4.93 6.36
C TYR A 237 1.70 6.12 6.49
N GLY A 238 0.86 6.39 5.48
CA GLY A 238 -0.15 7.45 5.49
C GLY A 238 0.41 8.88 5.46
N GLY A 239 1.71 9.05 5.25
CA GLY A 239 2.38 10.35 5.21
C GLY A 239 3.28 10.66 6.40
N ILE A 240 3.40 9.77 7.40
CA ILE A 240 4.30 9.95 8.55
C ILE A 240 5.74 9.58 8.19
N GLY A 241 5.97 8.36 7.71
CA GLY A 241 7.29 7.92 7.25
C GLY A 241 7.63 8.49 5.88
N ARG A 242 8.92 8.64 5.61
CA ARG A 242 9.38 8.93 4.24
C ARG A 242 9.03 7.79 3.31
N MET A 243 8.97 8.07 2.02
CA MET A 243 8.74 7.07 0.98
C MET A 243 9.61 7.36 -0.24
N GLY A 244 10.01 6.30 -0.95
CA GLY A 244 10.61 6.42 -2.26
C GLY A 244 9.60 6.78 -3.34
N GLY A 245 10.08 7.11 -4.55
CA GLY A 245 9.23 7.48 -5.68
C GLY A 245 8.69 6.29 -6.47
N GLY A 246 9.23 5.07 -6.25
CA GLY A 246 8.88 3.87 -7.02
C GLY A 246 7.56 3.23 -6.57
N ALA A 247 6.71 2.87 -7.54
CA ALA A 247 5.53 2.07 -7.28
C ALA A 247 5.92 0.70 -6.73
N LEU A 248 5.16 0.20 -5.75
CA LEU A 248 5.34 -1.14 -5.18
C LEU A 248 4.59 -2.19 -6.01
N SER A 249 3.29 -1.93 -6.29
CA SER A 249 2.42 -2.83 -7.04
C SER A 249 2.83 -2.97 -8.51
N GLY A 250 2.55 -4.13 -9.10
CA GLY A 250 2.80 -4.42 -10.51
C GLY A 250 4.23 -4.89 -10.83
N LYS A 251 5.11 -4.99 -9.84
CA LYS A 251 6.53 -5.36 -9.99
C LYS A 251 6.84 -6.72 -9.38
N ASP A 252 7.62 -7.55 -10.07
CA ASP A 252 8.17 -8.76 -9.48
C ASP A 252 9.26 -8.45 -8.44
N PRO A 253 9.61 -9.40 -7.54
CA PRO A 253 10.57 -9.17 -6.45
C PRO A 253 11.99 -8.77 -6.83
N THR A 254 12.39 -8.89 -8.09
CA THR A 254 13.71 -8.43 -8.54
C THR A 254 13.82 -6.90 -8.59
N LYS A 255 12.67 -6.21 -8.60
CA LYS A 255 12.59 -4.75 -8.56
C LYS A 255 12.77 -4.27 -7.12
N VAL A 256 13.87 -3.56 -6.88
CA VAL A 256 14.24 -3.05 -5.54
C VAL A 256 13.21 -2.06 -4.97
N ASP A 257 12.47 -1.35 -5.82
CA ASP A 257 11.35 -0.50 -5.38
C ASP A 257 10.38 -1.26 -4.46
N ARG A 258 10.09 -2.53 -4.78
CA ARG A 258 9.23 -3.39 -3.97
C ARG A 258 10.04 -4.12 -2.89
N SER A 259 11.03 -4.90 -3.27
CA SER A 259 11.73 -5.81 -2.37
C SER A 259 12.50 -5.08 -1.27
N ALA A 260 13.21 -4.00 -1.60
CA ALA A 260 13.95 -3.24 -0.63
C ALA A 260 13.06 -2.38 0.28
N ALA A 261 11.89 -1.91 -0.19
CA ALA A 261 10.92 -1.26 0.68
C ALA A 261 10.38 -2.24 1.75
N TYR A 262 10.14 -3.50 1.38
CA TYR A 262 9.72 -4.53 2.34
C TYR A 262 10.84 -4.90 3.31
N MET A 263 12.08 -5.00 2.84
CA MET A 263 13.23 -5.24 3.72
C MET A 263 13.48 -4.06 4.66
N ALA A 264 13.40 -2.83 4.18
CA ALA A 264 13.54 -1.65 5.03
C ALA A 264 12.46 -1.61 6.13
N ARG A 265 11.20 -2.00 5.80
CA ARG A 265 10.13 -2.17 6.80
C ARG A 265 10.47 -3.25 7.82
N LYS A 266 10.94 -4.42 7.36
CA LYS A 266 11.34 -5.54 8.25
C LYS A 266 12.41 -5.10 9.22
N ILE A 267 13.47 -4.41 8.75
CA ILE A 267 14.55 -3.92 9.59
C ILE A 267 14.04 -2.91 10.62
N ALA A 268 13.26 -1.91 10.18
CA ALA A 268 12.70 -0.91 11.10
C ALA A 268 11.84 -1.56 12.18
N LYS A 269 11.03 -2.54 11.79
CA LYS A 269 10.18 -3.31 12.70
C LYS A 269 10.99 -4.12 13.71
N ASP A 270 12.03 -4.82 13.25
CA ASP A 270 12.89 -5.63 14.12
C ASP A 270 13.61 -4.76 15.17
N ILE A 271 14.06 -3.56 14.78
CA ILE A 271 14.68 -2.59 15.70
C ILE A 271 13.70 -2.17 16.80
N VAL A 272 12.46 -1.83 16.43
CA VAL A 272 11.42 -1.44 17.39
C VAL A 272 10.99 -2.62 18.26
N GLN A 273 10.84 -3.80 17.66
CA GLN A 273 10.44 -5.02 18.38
C GLN A 273 11.50 -5.50 19.38
N ALA A 274 12.78 -5.32 19.04
CA ALA A 274 13.89 -5.62 19.94
C ALA A 274 14.00 -4.60 21.10
N GLY A 275 13.23 -3.51 21.07
CA GLY A 275 13.27 -2.45 22.07
C GLY A 275 14.49 -1.54 21.96
N TYR A 276 15.16 -1.51 20.80
CA TYR A 276 16.32 -0.64 20.58
C TYR A 276 15.91 0.82 20.35
N ALA A 277 14.68 1.06 19.87
CA ALA A 277 14.09 2.40 19.73
C ALA A 277 12.56 2.30 19.74
N ASP A 278 11.86 3.39 20.10
CA ASP A 278 10.41 3.47 19.98
C ASP A 278 9.95 3.75 18.56
N LYS A 279 10.81 4.39 17.75
CA LYS A 279 10.57 4.73 16.34
C LYS A 279 11.82 4.49 15.55
N CYS A 280 11.66 3.92 14.36
CA CYS A 280 12.78 3.69 13.47
C CYS A 280 12.36 3.92 12.02
N GLU A 281 13.21 4.62 11.27
CA GLU A 281 13.13 4.72 9.82
C GLU A 281 14.44 4.22 9.22
N VAL A 282 14.34 3.34 8.23
CA VAL A 282 15.47 2.77 7.50
C VAL A 282 15.40 3.22 6.05
N GLN A 283 16.49 3.76 5.53
CA GLN A 283 16.66 4.07 4.11
C GLN A 283 17.65 3.08 3.49
N LEU A 284 17.25 2.49 2.37
CA LEU A 284 18.11 1.71 1.50
C LEU A 284 18.24 2.40 0.15
N ALA A 285 19.45 2.56 -0.37
CA ALA A 285 19.70 3.17 -1.67
C ALA A 285 20.44 2.20 -2.59
N TYR A 286 20.01 2.10 -3.83
CA TYR A 286 20.60 1.22 -4.85
C TYR A 286 21.00 2.00 -6.09
N ALA A 287 22.01 1.47 -6.80
CA ALA A 287 22.40 1.93 -8.12
C ALA A 287 22.26 0.77 -9.12
N ILE A 288 21.84 1.10 -10.34
CA ILE A 288 21.64 0.10 -11.39
C ILE A 288 22.91 -0.75 -11.62
N GLY A 289 22.73 -2.07 -11.69
CA GLY A 289 23.83 -3.03 -11.90
C GLY A 289 24.73 -3.29 -10.70
N VAL A 290 24.56 -2.57 -9.58
CA VAL A 290 25.34 -2.76 -8.35
C VAL A 290 24.61 -3.75 -7.43
N ILE A 291 25.36 -4.71 -6.87
CA ILE A 291 24.81 -5.80 -6.04
C ILE A 291 24.50 -5.29 -4.62
N GLN A 292 25.46 -4.59 -4.00
CA GLN A 292 25.26 -4.04 -2.66
C GLN A 292 24.54 -2.69 -2.70
N PRO A 293 23.73 -2.35 -1.68
CA PRO A 293 23.21 -0.99 -1.58
C PRO A 293 24.36 0.01 -1.53
N VAL A 294 24.17 1.16 -2.18
CA VAL A 294 25.15 2.27 -2.16
C VAL A 294 24.99 3.16 -0.93
N GLY A 295 23.91 2.99 -0.19
CA GLY A 295 23.65 3.69 1.06
C GLY A 295 22.66 2.93 1.94
N VAL A 296 22.96 2.88 3.23
CA VAL A 296 22.10 2.37 4.31
C VAL A 296 22.11 3.42 5.41
N SER A 297 20.92 3.87 5.83
CA SER A 297 20.76 4.84 6.92
C SER A 297 19.66 4.40 7.87
N VAL A 298 19.89 4.60 9.15
CA VAL A 298 18.93 4.32 10.23
C VAL A 298 18.73 5.60 11.03
N GLU A 299 17.48 5.99 11.23
CA GLU A 299 17.07 7.18 12.00
C GLU A 299 16.06 6.76 13.06
N CYS A 300 16.37 7.00 14.33
CA CYS A 300 15.50 6.66 15.47
C CYS A 300 14.79 7.86 16.10
N PHE A 301 14.96 9.06 15.54
CA PHE A 301 14.25 10.29 15.95
C PHE A 301 14.45 10.70 17.41
N GLY A 302 15.58 10.36 18.02
CA GLY A 302 15.85 10.62 19.44
C GLY A 302 15.03 9.73 20.38
N THR A 303 14.59 8.57 19.91
CA THR A 303 13.86 7.57 20.72
C THR A 303 14.64 6.28 20.92
N GLU A 304 15.91 6.28 20.58
CA GLU A 304 16.83 5.18 20.78
C GLU A 304 17.07 4.87 22.25
N HIS A 305 17.10 3.57 22.58
CA HIS A 305 17.44 3.02 23.91
C HIS A 305 18.82 2.39 23.93
N GLU A 306 19.42 2.19 22.74
CA GLU A 306 20.77 1.72 22.50
C GLU A 306 21.57 2.75 21.69
N ASP A 307 22.89 2.68 21.72
CA ASP A 307 23.72 3.56 20.91
C ASP A 307 23.41 3.42 19.41
N ILE A 308 23.29 4.53 18.69
CA ILE A 308 22.97 4.52 17.27
C ILE A 308 23.98 3.72 16.43
N GLU A 309 25.26 3.75 16.85
CA GLU A 309 26.34 2.98 16.23
C GLU A 309 26.13 1.47 16.39
N PHE A 310 25.61 1.02 17.55
CA PHE A 310 25.22 -0.36 17.78
C PHE A 310 24.05 -0.76 16.85
N ILE A 311 23.02 0.08 16.75
CA ILE A 311 21.85 -0.19 15.89
C ILE A 311 22.28 -0.28 14.42
N GLN A 312 23.17 0.59 13.96
CA GLN A 312 23.70 0.55 12.60
C GLN A 312 24.53 -0.71 12.34
N ALA A 313 25.40 -1.10 13.28
CA ALA A 313 26.17 -2.34 13.21
C ALA A 313 25.24 -3.58 13.18
N TYR A 314 24.19 -3.59 14.01
CA TYR A 314 23.18 -4.65 14.00
C TYR A 314 22.55 -4.83 12.62
N VAL A 315 22.20 -3.73 11.94
CA VAL A 315 21.62 -3.79 10.59
C VAL A 315 22.64 -4.35 9.60
N HIS A 316 23.88 -3.85 9.64
CA HIS A 316 24.93 -4.29 8.72
C HIS A 316 25.23 -5.80 8.87
N ASP A 317 25.31 -6.30 10.10
CA ASP A 317 25.75 -7.67 10.38
C ASP A 317 24.60 -8.70 10.26
N SER A 318 23.35 -8.27 10.42
CA SER A 318 22.18 -9.17 10.47
C SER A 318 21.46 -9.36 9.13
N TYR A 319 21.69 -8.49 8.13
CA TYR A 319 20.92 -8.49 6.90
C TYR A 319 21.79 -8.54 5.64
N ASP A 320 21.52 -9.53 4.79
CA ASP A 320 21.98 -9.51 3.40
C ASP A 320 21.06 -8.61 2.58
N LEU A 321 21.55 -7.41 2.30
CA LEU A 321 20.80 -6.35 1.59
C LEU A 321 20.99 -6.41 0.06
N THR A 322 21.61 -7.46 -0.47
CA THR A 322 21.60 -7.70 -1.91
C THR A 322 20.18 -8.01 -2.39
N PRO A 323 19.80 -7.67 -3.63
CA PRO A 323 18.45 -7.99 -4.15
C PRO A 323 18.07 -9.47 -3.96
N GLN A 324 19.02 -10.39 -4.21
CA GLN A 324 18.81 -11.83 -4.04
C GLN A 324 18.70 -12.23 -2.56
N GLY A 325 19.51 -11.63 -1.69
CA GLY A 325 19.45 -11.83 -0.24
C GLY A 325 18.07 -11.46 0.32
N ILE A 326 17.54 -10.31 -0.11
CA ILE A 326 16.21 -9.83 0.27
C ILE A 326 15.12 -10.80 -0.19
N ILE A 327 15.12 -11.17 -1.47
CA ILE A 327 14.14 -12.10 -2.05
C ILE A 327 14.13 -13.41 -1.27
N LYS A 328 15.30 -13.96 -0.99
CA LYS A 328 15.45 -15.21 -0.25
C LYS A 328 14.98 -15.09 1.19
N ARG A 329 15.41 -14.02 1.91
CA ARG A 329 15.10 -13.84 3.32
C ARG A 329 13.60 -13.67 3.56
N LEU A 330 12.93 -12.91 2.71
CA LEU A 330 11.49 -12.65 2.82
C LEU A 330 10.62 -13.63 2.02
N GLY A 331 11.20 -14.61 1.32
CA GLY A 331 10.43 -15.58 0.54
C GLY A 331 9.52 -14.93 -0.51
N LEU A 332 9.95 -13.83 -1.12
CA LEU A 332 9.08 -12.96 -1.92
C LEU A 332 8.50 -13.64 -3.18
N LEU A 333 9.09 -14.71 -3.65
CA LEU A 333 8.57 -15.49 -4.78
C LEU A 333 7.34 -16.35 -4.42
N ASP A 334 7.06 -16.53 -3.13
CA ASP A 334 5.94 -17.33 -2.61
C ASP A 334 4.80 -16.47 -2.07
N VAL A 335 4.95 -15.15 -2.12
CA VAL A 335 3.95 -14.20 -1.62
C VAL A 335 2.75 -14.11 -2.58
N ASP A 336 1.55 -14.21 -2.03
CA ASP A 336 0.31 -13.88 -2.73
C ASP A 336 0.07 -12.36 -2.69
N TYR A 337 0.53 -11.66 -3.73
CA TYR A 337 0.42 -10.20 -3.82
C TYR A 337 -1.03 -9.70 -3.94
N ASN A 338 -2.01 -10.58 -4.20
CA ASN A 338 -3.42 -10.22 -4.12
C ASN A 338 -3.85 -9.72 -2.74
N LYS A 339 -3.10 -10.07 -1.68
CA LYS A 339 -3.38 -9.67 -0.29
C LYS A 339 -2.70 -8.38 0.12
N VAL A 340 -1.86 -7.81 -0.75
CA VAL A 340 -0.91 -6.77 -0.37
C VAL A 340 -1.42 -5.36 -0.69
N SER A 341 -1.81 -5.08 -1.92
CA SER A 341 -2.01 -3.72 -2.44
C SER A 341 -3.24 -2.96 -1.91
N ALA A 342 -4.25 -3.63 -1.35
CA ALA A 342 -5.41 -2.96 -0.74
C ALA A 342 -5.14 -2.63 0.73
N TYR A 343 -5.48 -1.42 1.18
CA TYR A 343 -5.29 -0.96 2.57
C TYR A 343 -3.82 -0.96 3.04
N GLY A 344 -2.90 -0.62 2.14
CA GLY A 344 -1.46 -0.52 2.40
C GLY A 344 -0.71 -1.85 2.27
N HIS A 345 0.60 -1.77 2.16
CA HIS A 345 1.51 -2.92 2.06
C HIS A 345 2.06 -3.34 3.43
N PHE A 346 1.89 -2.49 4.46
CA PHE A 346 2.44 -2.70 5.81
C PHE A 346 1.36 -2.78 6.87
N GLY A 347 1.72 -3.33 8.05
CA GLY A 347 0.81 -3.51 9.18
C GLY A 347 -0.21 -4.63 9.00
N LYS A 348 0.10 -5.67 8.23
CA LYS A 348 -0.79 -6.81 7.99
C LYS A 348 -0.13 -8.11 8.43
N ALA A 349 -0.73 -8.80 9.37
CA ALA A 349 -0.24 -10.10 9.83
C ALA A 349 -0.13 -11.14 8.70
N GLY A 350 0.87 -12.01 8.79
CA GLY A 350 1.09 -13.11 7.84
C GLY A 350 1.77 -12.68 6.53
N LEU A 351 2.36 -11.48 6.49
CA LEU A 351 3.26 -11.08 5.43
C LEU A 351 4.71 -11.19 5.92
N PRO A 352 5.65 -11.74 5.11
CA PRO A 352 7.01 -12.05 5.57
C PRO A 352 7.81 -10.89 6.14
N TRP A 353 7.47 -9.68 5.79
CA TRP A 353 8.10 -8.46 6.32
C TRP A 353 7.41 -7.91 7.58
N GLU A 354 6.33 -8.58 8.01
CA GLU A 354 5.61 -8.24 9.24
C GLU A 354 5.77 -9.31 10.33
N ASP A 355 6.39 -10.45 10.03
CA ASP A 355 6.63 -11.54 10.98
C ASP A 355 7.83 -11.29 11.90
#